data_87b7b84125948b3fa894c302428443a5
#
_entry.id   87b7b84125948b3fa894c302428443a5
#
_cell.length_a   1.000
_cell.length_b   1.000
_cell.length_c   1.000
_cell.angle_alpha   90.00
_cell.angle_beta   90.00
_cell.angle_gamma   90.00
#
_symmetry.space_group_name_H-M   'P 1'
#
loop_
_entity.id
_entity.type
_entity.pdbx_description
1 polymer ?
#
loop_
_entity_poly.entity_id
_entity_poly.type
_entity_poly.pdbx_seq_one_letter_code
_entity_poly.pdbx_strand_id
1 'polypeptide(L)'
;MPYASEEAFRAGLKARLSAEARTSRFSRDELAQTVTLQLFLARLFRSPDADQWILTGGTALQFRAPTQARPTADADLATRLDAEHMQHSLRQAAHPGPGDFGEFDITITATRSPGLFAGRIRYNIAGQRFSDATLDLATHREMLLPPETISPRPALALDELDPMPVIRMQAAAEAVADKVAALYELHGPRGDSPSTRAHDLVDLAILARTQSFDAEQLRAAIRHQEQRRGLTVPVPLILPNPTWERDYPQRAAHSGLPAHLHQADAALAAANSLIEPILAGTAGHGRWNPDDGAWTSERPRSIGELLGDTRAPHAAPRTPAPETSSGPPAPSTERSRDYGPEL
;
A
#
# COMPACT_ATOMS: atom_id res chain seq x y z
N MET A 1 29.78 2.13 5.79
CA MET A 1 28.73 3.08 6.16
C MET A 1 29.05 4.43 5.52
N PRO A 2 28.11 5.06 4.84
CA PRO A 2 28.37 6.31 4.11
C PRO A 2 28.48 7.54 5.01
N TYR A 3 27.95 7.46 6.26
CA TYR A 3 28.12 8.48 7.28
C TYR A 3 29.06 8.00 8.39
N ALA A 4 29.99 8.87 8.76
CA ALA A 4 31.00 8.56 9.79
C ALA A 4 30.41 8.59 11.23
N SER A 5 29.27 9.24 11.42
CA SER A 5 28.60 9.35 12.73
C SER A 5 27.11 9.68 12.57
N GLU A 6 26.34 9.55 13.65
CA GLU A 6 24.93 9.96 13.71
C GLU A 6 24.75 11.47 13.49
N GLU A 7 25.67 12.30 13.96
CA GLU A 7 25.63 13.76 13.72
C GLU A 7 25.77 14.08 12.23
N ALA A 8 26.67 13.38 11.53
CA ALA A 8 26.85 13.52 10.10
C ALA A 8 25.61 13.06 9.33
N PHE A 9 25.00 11.94 9.72
CA PHE A 9 23.73 11.46 9.18
C PHE A 9 22.62 12.49 9.39
N ARG A 10 22.45 12.99 10.62
CA ARG A 10 21.46 14.01 10.97
C ARG A 10 21.59 15.28 10.15
N ALA A 11 22.81 15.75 9.95
CA ALA A 11 23.10 16.95 9.16
C ALA A 11 22.78 16.70 7.66
N GLY A 12 23.20 15.56 7.11
CA GLY A 12 22.89 15.15 5.75
C GLY A 12 21.40 15.01 5.50
N LEU A 13 20.67 14.34 6.41
CA LEU A 13 19.22 14.18 6.33
C LEU A 13 18.49 15.54 6.33
N LYS A 14 18.86 16.46 7.23
CA LYS A 14 18.30 17.83 7.25
C LYS A 14 18.54 18.59 5.95
N ALA A 15 19.73 18.47 5.37
CA ALA A 15 20.08 19.12 4.11
C ALA A 15 19.24 18.58 2.95
N ARG A 16 19.08 17.25 2.85
CA ARG A 16 18.25 16.58 1.82
C ARG A 16 16.77 16.95 1.97
N LEU A 17 16.21 16.91 3.18
CA LEU A 17 14.83 17.34 3.43
C LEU A 17 14.60 18.79 3.00
N SER A 18 15.56 19.68 3.29
CA SER A 18 15.47 21.08 2.88
C SER A 18 15.60 21.26 1.36
N ALA A 19 16.35 20.39 0.68
CA ALA A 19 16.45 20.39 -0.78
C ALA A 19 15.14 19.88 -1.41
N GLU A 20 14.62 18.77 -0.92
CA GLU A 20 13.38 18.16 -1.40
C GLU A 20 12.16 19.08 -1.20
N ALA A 21 12.05 19.73 -0.05
CA ALA A 21 10.96 20.65 0.25
C ALA A 21 10.88 21.87 -0.69
N ARG A 22 11.96 22.20 -1.42
CA ARG A 22 11.93 23.30 -2.42
C ARG A 22 11.22 22.93 -3.71
N THR A 23 11.14 21.66 -4.04
CA THR A 23 10.57 21.13 -5.28
C THR A 23 9.35 20.26 -5.05
N SER A 24 9.16 19.79 -3.83
CA SER A 24 8.01 19.00 -3.39
C SER A 24 6.82 19.88 -3.04
N ARG A 25 5.62 19.29 -3.10
CA ARG A 25 4.39 19.87 -2.53
C ARG A 25 4.34 19.77 -1.00
N PHE A 26 5.26 19.02 -0.39
CA PHE A 26 5.33 18.81 1.04
C PHE A 26 6.30 19.78 1.70
N SER A 27 5.93 20.29 2.86
CA SER A 27 6.82 21.04 3.72
C SER A 27 7.96 20.15 4.24
N ARG A 28 9.04 20.79 4.70
CA ARG A 28 10.15 20.06 5.31
C ARG A 28 9.72 19.22 6.51
N ASP A 29 8.78 19.69 7.30
CA ASP A 29 8.31 19.00 8.50
C ASP A 29 7.44 17.78 8.14
N GLU A 30 6.57 17.90 7.13
CA GLU A 30 5.83 16.75 6.58
C GLU A 30 6.75 15.69 5.98
N LEU A 31 7.79 16.09 5.26
CA LEU A 31 8.81 15.17 4.77
C LEU A 31 9.58 14.50 5.92
N ALA A 32 9.92 15.25 6.99
CA ALA A 32 10.59 14.69 8.16
C ALA A 32 9.71 13.65 8.88
N GLN A 33 8.40 13.91 9.01
CA GLN A 33 7.43 12.95 9.56
C GLN A 33 7.32 11.71 8.68
N THR A 34 7.19 11.88 7.37
CA THR A 34 7.13 10.77 6.42
C THR A 34 8.39 9.89 6.48
N VAL A 35 9.58 10.50 6.52
CA VAL A 35 10.84 9.75 6.66
C VAL A 35 10.92 9.03 8.02
N THR A 36 10.46 9.67 9.10
CA THR A 36 10.40 9.06 10.42
C THR A 36 9.53 7.80 10.41
N LEU A 37 8.33 7.87 9.81
CA LEU A 37 7.44 6.72 9.64
C LEU A 37 8.08 5.63 8.77
N GLN A 38 8.70 6.00 7.66
CA GLN A 38 9.36 5.03 6.78
C GLN A 38 10.49 4.28 7.47
N LEU A 39 11.35 4.97 8.21
CA LEU A 39 12.46 4.35 8.95
C LEU A 39 11.93 3.43 10.06
N PHE A 40 10.90 3.87 10.78
CA PHE A 40 10.26 3.04 11.79
C PHE A 40 9.62 1.79 11.20
N LEU A 41 8.81 1.94 10.14
CA LEU A 41 8.16 0.83 9.45
C LEU A 41 9.20 -0.11 8.82
N ALA A 42 10.31 0.40 8.31
CA ALA A 42 11.38 -0.43 7.79
C ALA A 42 11.95 -1.36 8.87
N ARG A 43 12.15 -0.87 10.10
CA ARG A 43 12.59 -1.72 11.23
C ARG A 43 11.50 -2.71 11.64
N LEU A 44 10.25 -2.27 11.75
CA LEU A 44 9.13 -3.12 12.14
C LEU A 44 8.94 -4.28 11.15
N PHE A 45 8.99 -4.01 9.85
CA PHE A 45 8.81 -5.02 8.80
C PHE A 45 10.08 -5.81 8.46
N ARG A 46 11.22 -5.55 9.13
CA ARG A 46 12.41 -6.41 9.17
C ARG A 46 12.48 -7.26 10.44
N SER A 47 11.61 -6.98 11.44
CA SER A 47 11.62 -7.72 12.70
C SER A 47 11.14 -9.18 12.52
N PRO A 48 11.43 -10.06 13.48
CA PRO A 48 10.92 -11.43 13.45
C PRO A 48 9.39 -11.54 13.38
N ASP A 49 8.68 -10.52 13.88
CA ASP A 49 7.21 -10.47 13.92
C ASP A 49 6.60 -9.77 12.68
N ALA A 50 7.38 -9.50 11.63
CA ALA A 50 6.93 -8.75 10.45
C ALA A 50 5.66 -9.31 9.80
N ASP A 51 5.47 -10.62 9.84
CA ASP A 51 4.30 -11.33 9.30
C ASP A 51 3.02 -11.12 10.13
N GLN A 52 3.15 -10.66 11.37
CA GLN A 52 2.03 -10.35 12.26
C GLN A 52 1.45 -8.93 12.04
N TRP A 53 2.17 -8.09 11.30
CA TRP A 53 1.80 -6.69 11.08
C TRP A 53 1.18 -6.45 9.72
N ILE A 54 0.20 -5.56 9.68
CA ILE A 54 -0.45 -5.08 8.46
C ILE A 54 -0.55 -3.56 8.55
N LEU A 55 0.03 -2.87 7.57
CA LEU A 55 -0.11 -1.43 7.43
C LEU A 55 -1.45 -1.08 6.77
N THR A 56 -2.17 -0.12 7.32
CA THR A 56 -3.47 0.37 6.83
C THR A 56 -3.45 1.89 6.68
N GLY A 57 -4.56 2.52 6.37
CA GLY A 57 -4.76 3.97 6.46
C GLY A 57 -3.97 4.82 5.46
N GLY A 58 -3.64 6.04 5.89
CA GLY A 58 -3.01 7.05 5.05
C GLY A 58 -1.59 6.71 4.61
N THR A 59 -0.77 6.13 5.49
CA THR A 59 0.60 5.72 5.17
C THR A 59 0.63 4.54 4.18
N ALA A 60 -0.32 3.61 4.27
CA ALA A 60 -0.48 2.58 3.25
C ALA A 60 -0.81 3.17 1.88
N LEU A 61 -1.66 4.21 1.84
CA LEU A 61 -1.95 4.93 0.60
C LEU A 61 -0.72 5.66 0.04
N GLN A 62 0.11 6.26 0.89
CA GLN A 62 1.38 6.87 0.45
C GLN A 62 2.31 5.85 -0.23
N PHE A 63 2.37 4.63 0.26
CA PHE A 63 3.18 3.58 -0.36
C PHE A 63 2.59 3.07 -1.67
N ARG A 64 1.25 3.06 -1.81
CA ARG A 64 0.56 2.66 -3.06
C ARG A 64 0.63 3.73 -4.15
N ALA A 65 0.47 5.00 -3.77
CA ALA A 65 0.34 6.13 -4.68
C ALA A 65 1.24 7.30 -4.25
N PRO A 66 2.58 7.13 -4.22
CA PRO A 66 3.50 8.09 -3.62
C PRO A 66 3.45 9.48 -4.26
N THR A 67 3.11 9.56 -5.55
CA THR A 67 2.98 10.83 -6.28
C THR A 67 1.63 11.51 -6.09
N GLN A 68 0.61 10.80 -5.61
CA GLN A 68 -0.75 11.32 -5.48
C GLN A 68 -1.24 11.43 -4.03
N ALA A 69 -0.77 10.59 -3.12
CA ALA A 69 -1.20 10.60 -1.74
C ALA A 69 -0.89 11.93 -1.04
N ARG A 70 -1.81 12.36 -0.18
CA ARG A 70 -1.60 13.50 0.72
C ARG A 70 -0.55 13.16 1.79
N PRO A 71 0.07 14.17 2.43
CA PRO A 71 0.93 13.91 3.57
C PRO A 71 0.12 13.31 4.74
N THR A 72 0.76 12.43 5.50
CA THR A 72 0.23 11.90 6.75
C THR A 72 1.34 11.82 7.79
N ALA A 73 1.00 12.08 9.04
CA ALA A 73 1.90 12.01 10.18
C ALA A 73 1.62 10.80 11.08
N ASP A 74 0.70 9.94 10.66
CA ASP A 74 0.22 8.77 11.38
C ASP A 74 0.46 7.48 10.57
N ALA A 75 0.75 6.40 11.27
CA ALA A 75 0.69 5.06 10.71
C ALA A 75 -0.39 4.25 11.43
N ASP A 76 -1.33 3.75 10.65
CA ASP A 76 -2.36 2.84 11.12
C ASP A 76 -1.84 1.40 10.96
N LEU A 77 -1.71 0.68 12.06
CA LEU A 77 -1.20 -0.68 12.08
C LEU A 77 -2.20 -1.64 12.71
N ALA A 78 -2.48 -2.72 12.03
CA ALA A 78 -3.22 -3.84 12.56
C ALA A 78 -2.27 -5.01 12.84
N THR A 79 -2.54 -5.75 13.92
CA THR A 79 -1.75 -6.93 14.29
C THR A 79 -2.62 -8.05 14.82
N ARG A 80 -2.14 -9.29 14.68
CA ARG A 80 -2.72 -10.48 15.33
C ARG A 80 -2.17 -10.71 16.73
N LEU A 81 -1.11 -10.00 17.09
CA LEU A 81 -0.51 -10.07 18.44
C LEU A 81 -1.51 -9.53 19.47
N ASP A 82 -1.45 -10.05 20.67
CA ASP A 82 -2.08 -9.42 21.83
C ASP A 82 -1.34 -8.14 22.25
N ALA A 83 -1.88 -7.43 23.22
CA ALA A 83 -1.34 -6.14 23.63
C ALA A 83 0.09 -6.20 24.19
N GLU A 84 0.46 -7.27 24.89
CA GLU A 84 1.78 -7.43 25.48
C GLU A 84 2.83 -7.70 24.39
N HIS A 85 2.56 -8.69 23.53
CA HIS A 85 3.44 -9.03 22.42
C HIS A 85 3.54 -7.89 21.39
N MET A 86 2.44 -7.20 21.12
CA MET A 86 2.42 -5.97 20.29
C MET A 86 3.39 -4.93 20.84
N GLN A 87 3.30 -4.60 22.14
CA GLN A 87 4.22 -3.63 22.75
C GLN A 87 5.68 -4.11 22.76
N HIS A 88 5.91 -5.40 22.93
CA HIS A 88 7.25 -5.97 22.86
C HIS A 88 7.84 -5.81 21.46
N SER A 89 7.11 -6.19 20.42
CA SER A 89 7.51 -6.07 19.02
C SER A 89 7.82 -4.62 18.64
N LEU A 90 6.98 -3.66 19.07
CA LEU A 90 7.21 -2.22 18.82
C LEU A 90 8.47 -1.72 19.54
N ARG A 91 8.74 -2.17 20.78
CA ARG A 91 9.97 -1.81 21.49
C ARG A 91 11.21 -2.38 20.80
N GLN A 92 11.15 -3.59 20.28
CA GLN A 92 12.25 -4.14 19.48
C GLN A 92 12.53 -3.30 18.23
N ALA A 93 11.49 -2.91 17.49
CA ALA A 93 11.61 -2.05 16.32
C ALA A 93 12.12 -0.63 16.67
N ALA A 94 11.97 -0.19 17.91
CA ALA A 94 12.46 1.11 18.37
C ALA A 94 14.00 1.19 18.42
N HIS A 95 14.67 0.08 18.70
CA HIS A 95 16.12 0.03 18.78
C HIS A 95 16.76 -0.09 17.38
N PRO A 96 17.90 0.60 17.16
CA PRO A 96 18.60 0.50 15.90
C PRO A 96 19.22 -0.88 15.70
N GLY A 97 19.05 -1.43 14.51
CA GLY A 97 19.80 -2.59 14.03
C GLY A 97 21.16 -2.20 13.43
N PRO A 98 21.96 -3.17 12.99
CA PRO A 98 23.19 -2.91 12.27
C PRO A 98 22.92 -2.06 11.01
N GLY A 99 23.59 -0.93 10.89
CA GLY A 99 23.41 -0.01 9.76
C GLY A 99 22.31 1.04 9.91
N ASP A 100 21.49 0.96 10.95
CA ASP A 100 20.51 1.99 11.28
C ASP A 100 21.17 3.17 12.03
N PHE A 101 20.58 4.35 11.87
CA PHE A 101 20.94 5.55 12.62
C PHE A 101 19.78 5.98 13.51
N GLY A 102 20.11 6.49 14.70
CA GLY A 102 19.16 6.99 15.67
C GLY A 102 18.26 5.91 16.28
N GLU A 103 17.46 6.32 17.22
CA GLU A 103 16.54 5.48 18.00
C GLU A 103 15.14 6.08 18.04
N PHE A 104 14.16 5.26 18.34
CA PHE A 104 12.77 5.70 18.52
C PHE A 104 12.36 5.57 19.98
N ASP A 105 11.86 6.67 20.57
CA ASP A 105 11.09 6.59 21.79
C ASP A 105 9.63 6.34 21.42
N ILE A 106 9.05 5.26 21.96
CA ILE A 106 7.65 4.91 21.69
C ILE A 106 6.86 4.97 22.99
N THR A 107 5.76 5.74 22.96
CA THR A 107 4.77 5.75 24.04
C THR A 107 3.46 5.18 23.50
N ILE A 108 2.85 4.22 24.20
CA ILE A 108 1.59 3.57 23.81
C ILE A 108 0.59 3.74 24.95
N THR A 109 -0.63 4.14 24.60
CA THR A 109 -1.74 4.32 25.52
C THR A 109 -2.96 3.57 25.01
N ALA A 110 -3.60 2.78 25.87
CA ALA A 110 -4.87 2.15 25.54
C ALA A 110 -5.95 3.21 25.34
N THR A 111 -6.77 3.05 24.32
CA THR A 111 -7.94 3.89 24.10
C THR A 111 -9.14 3.36 24.93
N ARG A 112 -10.28 4.06 24.84
CA ARG A 112 -11.53 3.58 25.48
C ARG A 112 -12.11 2.35 24.78
N SER A 113 -11.74 2.11 23.53
CA SER A 113 -12.21 0.95 22.75
C SER A 113 -11.26 -0.23 22.96
N PRO A 114 -11.72 -1.39 23.39
CA PRO A 114 -10.90 -2.58 23.58
C PRO A 114 -10.13 -2.93 22.30
N GLY A 115 -8.86 -3.31 22.46
CA GLY A 115 -8.01 -3.68 21.34
C GLY A 115 -7.47 -2.52 20.47
N LEU A 116 -7.85 -1.27 20.80
CA LEU A 116 -7.32 -0.09 20.12
C LEU A 116 -6.37 0.70 21.02
N PHE A 117 -5.24 1.12 20.46
CA PHE A 117 -4.21 1.86 21.18
C PHE A 117 -3.76 3.05 20.33
N ALA A 118 -3.46 4.15 21.00
CA ALA A 118 -2.80 5.30 20.41
C ALA A 118 -1.32 5.31 20.80
N GLY A 119 -0.45 5.54 19.85
CA GLY A 119 0.99 5.61 20.05
C GLY A 119 1.57 6.93 19.58
N ARG A 120 2.72 7.28 20.14
CA ARG A 120 3.59 8.35 19.64
C ARG A 120 4.98 7.78 19.43
N ILE A 121 5.55 8.10 18.30
CA ILE A 121 6.95 7.82 17.98
C ILE A 121 7.69 9.15 18.00
N ARG A 122 8.80 9.20 18.73
CA ARG A 122 9.79 10.28 18.64
C ARG A 122 11.07 9.70 18.07
N TYR A 123 11.51 10.22 16.95
CA TYR A 123 12.78 9.84 16.35
C TYR A 123 13.89 10.76 16.86
N ASN A 124 14.91 10.16 17.46
CA ASN A 124 16.09 10.85 17.97
C ASN A 124 17.31 10.42 17.15
N ILE A 125 18.15 11.36 16.76
CA ILE A 125 19.42 11.13 16.06
C ILE A 125 20.53 11.87 16.80
N ALA A 126 21.59 11.18 17.18
CA ALA A 126 22.67 11.72 18.02
C ALA A 126 22.14 12.32 19.35
N GLY A 127 21.25 11.59 20.01
CA GLY A 127 20.63 12.01 21.27
C GLY A 127 19.74 13.24 21.19
N GLN A 128 19.42 13.74 19.99
CA GLN A 128 18.58 14.91 19.80
C GLN A 128 17.31 14.57 19.02
N ARG A 129 16.18 15.09 19.48
CA ARG A 129 14.90 14.98 18.77
C ARG A 129 15.03 15.47 17.32
N PHE A 130 14.58 14.63 16.40
CA PHE A 130 14.54 14.94 14.98
C PHE A 130 13.11 15.22 14.50
N SER A 131 12.18 14.30 14.69
CA SER A 131 10.77 14.41 14.29
C SER A 131 9.90 13.48 15.15
N ASP A 132 8.61 13.75 15.17
CA ASP A 132 7.60 12.91 15.83
C ASP A 132 6.58 12.42 14.79
N ALA A 133 5.97 11.26 15.07
CA ALA A 133 4.83 10.73 14.35
C ALA A 133 3.88 10.04 15.32
N THR A 134 2.68 9.70 14.85
CA THR A 134 1.68 8.98 15.65
C THR A 134 1.43 7.57 15.11
N LEU A 135 0.95 6.69 15.99
CA LEU A 135 0.54 5.33 15.67
C LEU A 135 -0.91 5.13 16.10
N ASP A 136 -1.73 4.60 15.23
CA ASP A 136 -3.01 4.02 15.56
C ASP A 136 -2.91 2.50 15.42
N LEU A 137 -3.11 1.80 16.54
CA LEU A 137 -2.80 0.38 16.66
C LEU A 137 -4.09 -0.39 16.94
N ALA A 138 -4.34 -1.46 16.20
CA ALA A 138 -5.46 -2.36 16.42
C ALA A 138 -4.95 -3.80 16.59
N THR A 139 -5.20 -4.38 17.77
CA THR A 139 -4.96 -5.81 18.02
C THR A 139 -6.17 -6.64 17.57
N HIS A 140 -5.92 -7.90 17.18
CA HIS A 140 -6.96 -8.86 16.77
C HIS A 140 -7.87 -8.36 15.63
N ARG A 141 -7.40 -7.41 14.82
CA ARG A 141 -8.14 -6.97 13.64
C ARG A 141 -8.04 -8.03 12.56
N GLU A 142 -9.18 -8.65 12.26
CA GLU A 142 -9.31 -9.57 11.14
C GLU A 142 -9.47 -8.78 9.83
N MET A 143 -8.77 -9.22 8.79
CA MET A 143 -8.92 -8.74 7.43
C MET A 143 -9.81 -9.73 6.67
N LEU A 144 -10.76 -9.23 5.90
CA LEU A 144 -11.62 -10.04 5.04
C LEU A 144 -10.82 -10.63 3.87
N LEU A 145 -9.94 -9.82 3.30
CA LEU A 145 -9.11 -10.20 2.16
C LEU A 145 -7.67 -10.47 2.61
N PRO A 146 -6.94 -11.34 1.91
CA PRO A 146 -5.51 -11.51 2.15
C PRO A 146 -4.77 -10.18 2.04
N PRO A 147 -3.82 -9.89 2.95
CA PRO A 147 -2.99 -8.71 2.82
C PRO A 147 -2.21 -8.71 1.50
N GLU A 148 -2.10 -7.56 0.89
CA GLU A 148 -1.21 -7.33 -0.25
C GLU A 148 0.21 -7.02 0.23
N THR A 149 1.19 -7.28 -0.62
CA THR A 149 2.60 -6.96 -0.35
C THR A 149 3.10 -5.95 -1.37
N ILE A 150 3.87 -4.97 -0.90
CA ILE A 150 4.49 -3.96 -1.75
C ILE A 150 5.95 -3.76 -1.36
N SER A 151 6.79 -3.48 -2.34
CA SER A 151 8.13 -2.91 -2.14
C SER A 151 8.03 -1.39 -2.29
N PRO A 152 7.88 -0.63 -1.20
CA PRO A 152 7.61 0.79 -1.31
C PRO A 152 8.85 1.54 -1.77
N ARG A 153 8.62 2.63 -2.52
CA ARG A 153 9.68 3.59 -2.80
C ARG A 153 9.78 4.57 -1.62
N PRO A 154 10.98 4.81 -1.10
CA PRO A 154 11.14 5.79 -0.03
C PRO A 154 10.73 7.19 -0.51
N ALA A 155 10.11 7.99 0.36
CA ALA A 155 9.76 9.38 0.07
C ALA A 155 11.02 10.25 -0.16
N LEU A 156 12.11 9.87 0.46
CA LEU A 156 13.44 10.45 0.26
C LEU A 156 14.43 9.32 -0.01
N ALA A 157 15.12 9.39 -1.14
CA ALA A 157 16.18 8.45 -1.44
C ALA A 157 17.34 8.65 -0.45
N LEU A 158 17.62 7.62 0.31
CA LEU A 158 18.72 7.52 1.27
C LEU A 158 19.52 6.30 0.87
N ASP A 159 20.34 6.47 -0.19
CA ASP A 159 21.11 5.37 -0.80
C ASP A 159 22.08 4.70 0.19
N GLU A 160 22.30 5.35 1.32
CA GLU A 160 23.17 4.88 2.39
C GLU A 160 22.47 3.93 3.38
N LEU A 161 21.16 3.83 3.31
CA LEU A 161 20.38 2.92 4.14
C LEU A 161 19.99 1.68 3.35
N ASP A 162 19.72 0.61 4.08
CA ASP A 162 19.15 -0.57 3.46
C ASP A 162 17.83 -0.24 2.75
N PRO A 163 17.57 -0.86 1.60
CA PRO A 163 16.31 -0.66 0.88
C PRO A 163 15.13 -0.99 1.79
N MET A 164 14.00 -0.32 1.55
CA MET A 164 12.77 -0.61 2.27
C MET A 164 12.41 -2.09 2.13
N PRO A 165 12.05 -2.78 3.23
CA PRO A 165 11.58 -4.15 3.16
C PRO A 165 10.24 -4.23 2.43
N VAL A 166 9.83 -5.44 2.09
CA VAL A 166 8.47 -5.71 1.65
C VAL A 166 7.52 -5.41 2.80
N ILE A 167 6.53 -4.57 2.56
CA ILE A 167 5.50 -4.18 3.52
C ILE A 167 4.21 -4.95 3.23
N ARG A 168 3.63 -5.56 4.26
CA ARG A 168 2.30 -6.15 4.20
C ARG A 168 1.27 -5.05 4.48
N MET A 169 0.32 -4.90 3.59
CA MET A 169 -0.71 -3.85 3.69
C MET A 169 -2.10 -4.44 3.55
N GLN A 170 -3.07 -3.75 4.12
CA GLN A 170 -4.47 -4.01 3.87
C GLN A 170 -4.76 -4.03 2.37
N ALA A 171 -5.56 -4.97 1.88
CA ALA A 171 -5.95 -5.03 0.48
C ALA A 171 -6.60 -3.71 0.02
N ALA A 172 -6.31 -3.27 -1.20
CA ALA A 172 -6.81 -1.99 -1.70
C ALA A 172 -8.35 -1.91 -1.69
N ALA A 173 -9.03 -3.02 -1.96
CA ALA A 173 -10.51 -3.09 -1.89
C ALA A 173 -11.04 -2.87 -0.46
N GLU A 174 -10.37 -3.39 0.56
CA GLU A 174 -10.73 -3.11 1.96
C GLU A 174 -10.40 -1.66 2.36
N ALA A 175 -9.31 -1.09 1.84
CA ALA A 175 -9.00 0.32 2.08
C ALA A 175 -10.08 1.24 1.49
N VAL A 176 -10.60 0.94 0.30
CA VAL A 176 -11.76 1.65 -0.28
C VAL A 176 -12.97 1.49 0.63
N ALA A 177 -13.30 0.27 1.04
CA ALA A 177 -14.46 -0.01 1.87
C ALA A 177 -14.41 0.68 3.24
N ASP A 178 -13.23 0.70 3.89
CA ASP A 178 -13.02 1.44 5.15
C ASP A 178 -13.30 2.94 4.97
N LYS A 179 -12.84 3.55 3.88
CA LYS A 179 -13.04 4.97 3.59
C LYS A 179 -14.48 5.28 3.23
N VAL A 180 -15.11 4.46 2.39
CA VAL A 180 -16.55 4.61 2.08
C VAL A 180 -17.38 4.55 3.36
N ALA A 181 -17.13 3.58 4.24
CA ALA A 181 -17.85 3.49 5.51
C ALA A 181 -17.58 4.69 6.44
N ALA A 182 -16.33 5.18 6.48
CA ALA A 182 -15.95 6.34 7.30
C ALA A 182 -16.62 7.64 6.84
N LEU A 183 -17.06 7.75 5.56
CA LEU A 183 -17.85 8.90 5.12
C LEU A 183 -19.17 8.99 5.87
N TYR A 184 -19.81 7.85 6.13
CA TYR A 184 -21.18 7.77 6.68
C TYR A 184 -21.25 7.36 8.15
N GLU A 185 -20.08 7.12 8.77
CA GLU A 185 -20.03 6.83 10.20
C GLU A 185 -20.37 8.09 11.00
N LEU A 186 -21.32 7.95 11.93
CA LEU A 186 -21.74 9.03 12.81
C LEU A 186 -20.85 9.10 14.03
N HIS A 187 -20.51 10.30 14.44
CA HIS A 187 -19.58 10.59 15.53
C HIS A 187 -20.23 11.43 16.63
N GLY A 188 -19.41 11.81 17.62
CA GLY A 188 -19.82 12.65 18.73
C GLY A 188 -20.42 11.86 19.89
N PRO A 189 -20.67 12.54 21.04
CA PRO A 189 -21.14 11.89 22.27
C PRO A 189 -22.50 11.20 22.14
N ARG A 190 -23.33 11.63 21.20
CA ARG A 190 -24.67 11.07 20.93
C ARG A 190 -24.69 10.15 19.70
N GLY A 191 -23.58 10.05 18.96
CA GLY A 191 -23.52 9.26 17.74
C GLY A 191 -24.40 9.83 16.61
N ASP A 192 -24.63 11.14 16.57
CA ASP A 192 -25.52 11.82 15.63
C ASP A 192 -24.80 12.86 14.73
N SER A 193 -23.50 13.02 14.92
CA SER A 193 -22.73 14.03 14.19
C SER A 193 -22.16 13.44 12.89
N PRO A 194 -22.49 14.00 11.71
CA PRO A 194 -21.93 13.55 10.45
C PRO A 194 -20.40 13.62 10.42
N SER A 195 -19.80 12.74 9.64
CA SER A 195 -18.35 12.71 9.45
C SER A 195 -17.79 14.05 8.97
N THR A 196 -16.67 14.48 9.54
CA THR A 196 -15.88 15.65 9.13
C THR A 196 -14.63 15.25 8.34
N ARG A 197 -14.52 13.97 7.95
CA ARG A 197 -13.32 13.35 7.35
C ARG A 197 -13.27 13.56 5.84
N ALA A 198 -13.34 14.81 5.37
CA ALA A 198 -13.29 15.15 3.94
C ALA A 198 -12.04 14.60 3.22
N HIS A 199 -10.95 14.33 3.96
CA HIS A 199 -9.76 13.68 3.43
C HIS A 199 -9.99 12.23 2.97
N ASP A 200 -10.99 11.52 3.50
CA ASP A 200 -11.31 10.17 3.01
C ASP A 200 -11.87 10.19 1.58
N LEU A 201 -12.58 11.25 1.18
CA LEU A 201 -12.98 11.43 -0.21
C LEU A 201 -11.78 11.73 -1.13
N VAL A 202 -10.78 12.47 -0.65
CA VAL A 202 -9.51 12.66 -1.38
C VAL A 202 -8.84 11.30 -1.61
N ASP A 203 -8.75 10.50 -0.57
CA ASP A 203 -8.12 9.18 -0.61
C ASP A 203 -8.89 8.21 -1.53
N LEU A 204 -10.23 8.25 -1.54
CA LEU A 204 -11.08 7.49 -2.47
C LEU A 204 -10.83 7.88 -3.93
N ALA A 205 -10.76 9.18 -4.23
CA ALA A 205 -10.46 9.65 -5.57
C ALA A 205 -9.07 9.20 -6.05
N ILE A 206 -8.07 9.16 -5.14
CA ILE A 206 -6.73 8.63 -5.42
C ILE A 206 -6.80 7.14 -5.72
N LEU A 207 -7.45 6.35 -4.85
CA LEU A 207 -7.58 4.91 -5.01
C LEU A 207 -8.29 4.54 -6.32
N ALA A 208 -9.38 5.22 -6.65
CA ALA A 208 -10.10 5.01 -7.90
C ALA A 208 -9.24 5.25 -9.16
N ARG A 209 -8.28 6.16 -9.08
CA ARG A 209 -7.38 6.54 -10.19
C ARG A 209 -6.08 5.76 -10.27
N THR A 210 -5.73 5.02 -9.22
CA THR A 210 -4.40 4.40 -9.12
C THR A 210 -4.43 2.90 -8.91
N GLN A 211 -5.58 2.34 -8.54
CA GLN A 211 -5.69 0.92 -8.21
C GLN A 211 -6.75 0.24 -9.08
N SER A 212 -6.47 -0.99 -9.46
CA SER A 212 -7.46 -1.87 -10.08
C SER A 212 -8.20 -2.65 -9.00
N PHE A 213 -9.49 -2.93 -9.23
CA PHE A 213 -10.31 -3.66 -8.28
C PHE A 213 -11.07 -4.78 -8.98
N ASP A 214 -11.25 -5.88 -8.28
CA ASP A 214 -12.21 -6.92 -8.61
C ASP A 214 -13.58 -6.57 -8.00
N ALA A 215 -14.64 -6.70 -8.81
CA ALA A 215 -15.98 -6.29 -8.40
C ALA A 215 -16.52 -7.09 -7.20
N GLU A 216 -16.23 -8.39 -7.14
CA GLU A 216 -16.73 -9.25 -6.06
C GLU A 216 -15.99 -8.94 -4.76
N GLN A 217 -14.67 -8.79 -4.81
CA GLN A 217 -13.86 -8.44 -3.65
C GLN A 217 -14.26 -7.08 -3.08
N LEU A 218 -14.43 -6.07 -3.94
CA LEU A 218 -14.82 -4.74 -3.48
C LEU A 218 -16.23 -4.73 -2.88
N ARG A 219 -17.18 -5.44 -3.51
CA ARG A 219 -18.55 -5.61 -2.99
C ARG A 219 -18.56 -6.30 -1.63
N ALA A 220 -17.80 -7.39 -1.50
CA ALA A 220 -17.67 -8.12 -0.24
C ALA A 220 -17.08 -7.25 0.86
N ALA A 221 -16.03 -6.46 0.54
CA ALA A 221 -15.38 -5.55 1.49
C ALA A 221 -16.34 -4.44 1.97
N ILE A 222 -17.10 -3.81 1.05
CA ILE A 222 -18.08 -2.77 1.44
C ILE A 222 -19.18 -3.36 2.34
N ARG A 223 -19.77 -4.50 1.97
CA ARG A 223 -20.79 -5.17 2.80
C ARG A 223 -20.26 -5.55 4.18
N HIS A 224 -19.01 -6.02 4.24
CA HIS A 224 -18.38 -6.32 5.53
C HIS A 224 -18.27 -5.08 6.41
N GLN A 225 -17.89 -3.92 5.85
CA GLN A 225 -17.82 -2.67 6.60
C GLN A 225 -19.19 -2.16 7.04
N GLU A 226 -20.22 -2.27 6.19
CA GLU A 226 -21.61 -1.95 6.56
C GLU A 226 -22.07 -2.76 7.77
N GLN A 227 -21.85 -4.07 7.71
CA GLN A 227 -22.24 -4.98 8.81
C GLN A 227 -21.45 -4.68 10.09
N ARG A 228 -20.12 -4.52 9.99
CA ARG A 228 -19.24 -4.27 11.13
C ARG A 228 -19.54 -2.96 11.85
N ARG A 229 -19.92 -1.92 11.09
CA ARG A 229 -20.20 -0.57 11.64
C ARG A 229 -21.68 -0.30 11.85
N GLY A 230 -22.57 -1.21 11.46
CA GLY A 230 -24.03 -1.05 11.60
C GLY A 230 -24.56 0.14 10.79
N LEU A 231 -24.01 0.38 9.59
CA LEU A 231 -24.43 1.48 8.71
C LEU A 231 -24.83 0.96 7.33
N THR A 232 -25.48 1.81 6.55
CA THR A 232 -25.79 1.55 5.15
C THR A 232 -25.20 2.67 4.30
N VAL A 233 -24.47 2.29 3.26
CA VAL A 233 -23.88 3.22 2.30
C VAL A 233 -24.97 3.64 1.31
N PRO A 234 -25.19 4.95 1.09
CA PRO A 234 -26.18 5.43 0.11
C PRO A 234 -25.75 5.14 -1.31
N VAL A 235 -26.74 4.94 -2.20
CA VAL A 235 -26.54 4.70 -3.63
C VAL A 235 -27.36 5.72 -4.43
N PRO A 236 -26.71 6.62 -5.16
CA PRO A 236 -25.27 6.91 -5.22
C PRO A 236 -24.72 7.46 -3.90
N LEU A 237 -23.39 7.54 -3.77
CA LEU A 237 -22.74 8.27 -2.68
C LEU A 237 -23.16 9.74 -2.74
N ILE A 238 -23.40 10.32 -1.57
CA ILE A 238 -23.71 11.75 -1.40
C ILE A 238 -22.74 12.36 -0.39
N LEU A 239 -22.53 13.66 -0.42
CA LEU A 239 -21.73 14.34 0.60
C LEU A 239 -22.43 14.21 1.97
N PRO A 240 -21.76 13.65 2.98
CA PRO A 240 -22.39 13.41 4.28
C PRO A 240 -22.60 14.69 5.09
N ASN A 241 -21.87 15.76 4.74
CA ASN A 241 -21.87 17.05 5.43
C ASN A 241 -21.68 18.19 4.44
N PRO A 242 -22.55 19.19 4.41
CA PRO A 242 -22.44 20.36 3.52
C PRO A 242 -21.13 21.15 3.71
N THR A 243 -20.48 21.06 4.89
CA THR A 243 -19.20 21.75 5.12
C THR A 243 -18.05 21.22 4.24
N TRP A 244 -18.21 20.04 3.64
CA TRP A 244 -17.19 19.44 2.79
C TRP A 244 -16.98 20.21 1.50
N GLU A 245 -17.98 20.90 0.96
CA GLU A 245 -17.80 21.79 -0.18
C GLU A 245 -16.73 22.85 0.06
N ARG A 246 -16.62 23.32 1.32
CA ARG A 246 -15.62 24.29 1.74
C ARG A 246 -14.30 23.60 2.14
N ASP A 247 -14.37 22.50 2.87
CA ASP A 247 -13.19 21.89 3.53
C ASP A 247 -12.42 20.97 2.59
N TYR A 248 -13.09 20.34 1.61
CA TYR A 248 -12.50 19.41 0.67
C TYR A 248 -11.41 20.04 -0.22
N PRO A 249 -11.62 21.23 -0.87
CA PRO A 249 -10.62 21.81 -1.76
C PRO A 249 -9.26 22.00 -1.12
N GLN A 250 -9.22 22.40 0.16
CA GLN A 250 -7.97 22.55 0.89
C GLN A 250 -7.26 21.20 1.09
N ARG A 251 -8.02 20.14 1.40
CA ARG A 251 -7.46 18.79 1.57
C ARG A 251 -6.93 18.23 0.25
N ALA A 252 -7.69 18.41 -0.83
CA ALA A 252 -7.32 17.97 -2.17
C ALA A 252 -6.08 18.69 -2.70
N ALA A 253 -5.93 19.99 -2.44
CA ALA A 253 -4.76 20.77 -2.86
C ALA A 253 -3.44 20.28 -2.25
N HIS A 254 -3.47 19.60 -1.09
CA HIS A 254 -2.29 18.95 -0.47
C HIS A 254 -2.02 17.54 -0.99
N SER A 255 -2.79 17.10 -2.00
CA SER A 255 -2.57 15.81 -2.69
C SER A 255 -2.02 16.02 -4.10
N GLY A 256 -1.67 14.94 -4.78
CA GLY A 256 -1.31 14.96 -6.21
C GLY A 256 -2.51 14.76 -7.15
N LEU A 257 -3.73 14.94 -6.67
CA LEU A 257 -4.90 14.90 -7.52
C LEU A 257 -4.87 16.05 -8.55
N PRO A 258 -5.32 15.83 -9.79
CA PRO A 258 -5.43 16.89 -10.78
C PRO A 258 -6.46 17.94 -10.35
N ALA A 259 -6.25 19.20 -10.75
CA ALA A 259 -7.01 20.36 -10.28
C ALA A 259 -8.54 20.23 -10.45
N HIS A 260 -9.02 19.53 -11.49
CA HIS A 260 -10.46 19.31 -11.68
C HIS A 260 -11.09 18.45 -10.58
N LEU A 261 -10.31 17.63 -9.85
CA LEU A 261 -10.76 16.85 -8.70
C LEU A 261 -10.54 17.57 -7.36
N HIS A 262 -10.18 18.85 -7.36
CA HIS A 262 -10.11 19.64 -6.13
C HIS A 262 -11.49 20.20 -5.70
N GLN A 263 -12.56 19.91 -6.43
CA GLN A 263 -13.92 20.20 -6.02
C GLN A 263 -14.60 18.94 -5.49
N ALA A 264 -15.39 19.08 -4.43
CA ALA A 264 -16.00 17.94 -3.73
C ALA A 264 -16.93 17.13 -4.65
N ASP A 265 -17.73 17.80 -5.45
CA ASP A 265 -18.67 17.15 -6.40
C ASP A 265 -17.95 16.37 -7.48
N ALA A 266 -16.84 16.90 -8.01
CA ALA A 266 -16.04 16.20 -9.02
C ALA A 266 -15.38 14.94 -8.45
N ALA A 267 -14.85 15.04 -7.22
CA ALA A 267 -14.29 13.90 -6.53
C ALA A 267 -15.36 12.87 -6.15
N LEU A 268 -16.54 13.33 -5.71
CA LEU A 268 -17.67 12.46 -5.42
C LEU A 268 -18.15 11.73 -6.68
N ALA A 269 -18.20 12.41 -7.81
CA ALA A 269 -18.53 11.79 -9.10
C ALA A 269 -17.51 10.73 -9.50
N ALA A 270 -16.20 10.98 -9.30
CA ALA A 270 -15.15 10.00 -9.54
C ALA A 270 -15.27 8.79 -8.58
N ALA A 271 -15.57 9.02 -7.30
CA ALA A 271 -15.84 7.94 -6.35
C ALA A 271 -17.09 7.15 -6.71
N ASN A 272 -18.15 7.82 -7.16
CA ASN A 272 -19.39 7.17 -7.62
C ASN A 272 -19.16 6.31 -8.86
N SER A 273 -18.32 6.72 -9.81
CA SER A 273 -17.98 5.86 -10.97
C SER A 273 -17.42 4.49 -10.54
N LEU A 274 -16.66 4.45 -9.43
CA LEU A 274 -16.15 3.21 -8.85
C LEU A 274 -17.23 2.46 -8.03
N ILE A 275 -17.95 3.16 -7.16
CA ILE A 275 -18.72 2.54 -6.06
C ILE A 275 -20.18 2.25 -6.46
N GLU A 276 -20.86 3.17 -7.17
CA GLU A 276 -22.27 3.00 -7.51
C GLU A 276 -22.54 1.71 -8.31
N PRO A 277 -21.75 1.32 -9.36
CA PRO A 277 -21.98 0.06 -10.06
C PRO A 277 -21.81 -1.19 -9.18
N ILE A 278 -20.96 -1.10 -8.14
CA ILE A 278 -20.79 -2.19 -7.16
C ILE A 278 -22.03 -2.35 -6.28
N LEU A 279 -22.53 -1.23 -5.75
CA LEU A 279 -23.67 -1.23 -4.84
C LEU A 279 -24.98 -1.50 -5.59
N ALA A 280 -25.15 -0.99 -6.80
CA ALA A 280 -26.27 -1.27 -7.69
C ALA A 280 -26.24 -2.67 -8.33
N GLY A 281 -25.10 -3.39 -8.22
CA GLY A 281 -24.94 -4.73 -8.80
C GLY A 281 -24.67 -4.73 -10.31
N THR A 282 -24.50 -3.58 -10.94
CA THR A 282 -24.31 -3.45 -12.41
C THR A 282 -22.87 -3.70 -12.87
N ALA A 283 -21.88 -3.67 -11.98
CA ALA A 283 -20.49 -4.02 -12.28
C ALA A 283 -20.29 -5.51 -12.58
N GLY A 284 -21.24 -6.38 -12.21
CA GLY A 284 -21.16 -7.82 -12.45
C GLY A 284 -19.92 -8.45 -11.78
N HIS A 285 -19.16 -9.22 -12.58
CA HIS A 285 -17.85 -9.80 -12.25
C HIS A 285 -16.71 -8.99 -12.89
N GLY A 286 -16.91 -7.70 -13.13
CA GLY A 286 -15.97 -6.84 -13.84
C GLY A 286 -14.71 -6.51 -13.04
N ARG A 287 -13.77 -5.91 -13.76
CA ARG A 287 -12.56 -5.33 -13.17
C ARG A 287 -12.54 -3.83 -13.39
N TRP A 288 -12.24 -3.07 -12.35
CA TRP A 288 -12.03 -1.63 -12.47
C TRP A 288 -10.68 -1.33 -13.14
N ASN A 289 -10.75 -0.52 -14.19
CA ASN A 289 -9.56 0.03 -14.83
C ASN A 289 -9.37 1.50 -14.38
N PRO A 290 -8.31 1.82 -13.62
CA PRO A 290 -8.07 3.18 -13.14
C PRO A 290 -7.73 4.17 -14.26
N ASP A 291 -7.17 3.72 -15.39
CA ASP A 291 -6.80 4.59 -16.51
C ASP A 291 -8.06 5.07 -17.28
N ASP A 292 -9.03 4.18 -17.43
CA ASP A 292 -10.31 4.48 -18.10
C ASP A 292 -11.36 5.08 -17.14
N GLY A 293 -11.16 4.91 -15.82
CA GLY A 293 -12.14 5.27 -14.81
C GLY A 293 -13.47 4.52 -14.97
N ALA A 294 -13.42 3.27 -15.38
CA ALA A 294 -14.57 2.46 -15.73
C ALA A 294 -14.42 0.99 -15.36
N TRP A 295 -15.55 0.33 -15.16
CA TRP A 295 -15.63 -1.12 -15.01
C TRP A 295 -15.61 -1.79 -16.38
N THR A 296 -14.70 -2.76 -16.56
CA THR A 296 -14.72 -3.64 -17.72
C THR A 296 -15.57 -4.86 -17.39
N SER A 297 -16.50 -5.22 -18.26
CA SER A 297 -17.24 -6.48 -18.13
C SER A 297 -16.32 -7.64 -18.53
N GLU A 298 -15.80 -8.39 -17.61
CA GLU A 298 -15.31 -9.73 -17.95
C GLU A 298 -16.54 -10.58 -18.27
N ARG A 299 -16.69 -10.97 -19.54
CA ARG A 299 -17.60 -12.08 -19.87
C ARG A 299 -17.07 -13.29 -19.11
N PRO A 300 -17.91 -13.99 -18.30
CA PRO A 300 -17.50 -15.28 -17.78
C PRO A 300 -17.02 -16.14 -18.96
N ARG A 301 -15.77 -16.62 -18.92
CA ARG A 301 -15.27 -17.55 -19.93
C ARG A 301 -16.26 -18.69 -20.03
N SER A 302 -16.79 -18.94 -21.22
CA SER A 302 -17.71 -20.06 -21.41
C SER A 302 -16.95 -21.36 -21.07
N ILE A 303 -17.66 -22.37 -20.58
CA ILE A 303 -17.07 -23.70 -20.30
C ILE A 303 -16.30 -24.21 -21.53
N GLY A 304 -16.74 -23.85 -22.74
CA GLY A 304 -16.04 -24.15 -23.99
C GLY A 304 -14.69 -23.49 -24.18
N GLU A 305 -14.52 -22.23 -23.69
CA GLU A 305 -13.24 -21.53 -23.71
C GLU A 305 -12.27 -22.06 -22.64
N LEU A 306 -12.79 -22.47 -21.47
CA LEU A 306 -11.99 -23.15 -20.43
C LEU A 306 -11.55 -24.55 -20.88
N LEU A 307 -12.34 -25.27 -21.65
CA LEU A 307 -11.99 -26.61 -22.21
C LEU A 307 -11.14 -26.49 -23.49
N GLY A 308 -11.17 -25.34 -24.18
CA GLY A 308 -10.36 -25.09 -25.38
C GLY A 308 -8.87 -24.89 -25.08
N ASP A 309 -8.53 -24.34 -23.93
CA ASP A 309 -7.13 -24.11 -23.48
C ASP A 309 -6.41 -25.42 -23.07
N THR A 310 -7.11 -26.54 -22.97
CA THR A 310 -6.52 -27.86 -22.68
C THR A 310 -6.11 -28.65 -23.93
N ARG A 311 -6.32 -28.11 -25.13
CA ARG A 311 -5.78 -28.74 -26.34
C ARG A 311 -4.29 -28.46 -26.46
N ALA A 312 -3.49 -29.44 -26.13
CA ALA A 312 -2.07 -29.48 -26.47
C ALA A 312 -1.89 -29.16 -27.98
N PRO A 313 -0.85 -28.40 -28.36
CA PRO A 313 -0.60 -28.12 -29.76
C PRO A 313 -0.44 -29.46 -30.50
N HIS A 314 -1.37 -29.71 -31.42
CA HIS A 314 -1.25 -30.82 -32.34
C HIS A 314 0.10 -30.71 -33.06
N ALA A 315 0.98 -31.67 -32.81
CA ALA A 315 2.19 -31.84 -33.60
C ALA A 315 1.82 -31.91 -35.08
N ALA A 316 2.34 -30.97 -35.86
CA ALA A 316 2.20 -31.00 -37.32
C ALA A 316 2.69 -32.36 -37.86
N PRO A 317 2.04 -32.96 -38.87
CA PRO A 317 2.48 -34.23 -39.47
C PRO A 317 3.88 -34.03 -40.09
N ARG A 318 4.83 -34.82 -39.61
CA ARG A 318 6.17 -34.92 -40.20
C ARG A 318 6.04 -35.45 -41.63
N THR A 319 6.38 -34.62 -42.60
CA THR A 319 6.62 -35.06 -43.98
C THR A 319 7.85 -36.00 -44.01
N PRO A 320 7.78 -37.17 -44.63
CA PRO A 320 8.96 -38.04 -44.75
C PRO A 320 9.96 -37.40 -45.71
N ALA A 321 11.24 -37.34 -45.29
CA ALA A 321 12.35 -36.96 -46.14
C ALA A 321 12.67 -38.05 -47.17
N PRO A 322 13.15 -37.68 -48.38
CA PRO A 322 13.52 -38.65 -49.43
C PRO A 322 14.79 -39.42 -49.06
N GLU A 323 14.75 -40.69 -49.28
CA GLU A 323 15.90 -41.62 -49.22
C GLU A 323 16.96 -41.21 -50.25
N THR A 324 18.20 -40.99 -49.79
CA THR A 324 19.36 -40.96 -50.70
C THR A 324 20.29 -42.12 -50.38
N SER A 325 20.63 -42.74 -51.48
CA SER A 325 21.35 -43.99 -51.66
C SER A 325 22.78 -43.99 -51.08
N SER A 326 23.15 -45.18 -50.69
CA SER A 326 24.44 -45.72 -50.31
C SER A 326 25.60 -45.42 -51.27
N GLY A 327 26.76 -45.04 -50.74
CA GLY A 327 28.06 -45.11 -51.31
C GLY A 327 29.09 -45.53 -50.24
N PRO A 328 30.16 -46.26 -50.64
CA PRO A 328 30.91 -47.20 -49.78
C PRO A 328 32.06 -46.50 -48.96
N PRO A 329 32.66 -47.27 -48.01
CA PRO A 329 33.57 -46.71 -47.01
C PRO A 329 35.05 -46.77 -47.46
N ALA A 330 35.89 -45.85 -46.95
CA ALA A 330 37.34 -45.96 -46.92
C ALA A 330 37.93 -45.13 -45.78
N PRO A 331 39.19 -45.35 -45.38
CA PRO A 331 39.55 -46.12 -44.22
C PRO A 331 40.17 -45.32 -43.08
N SER A 332 40.34 -45.98 -41.94
CA SER A 332 41.03 -45.63 -40.72
C SER A 332 42.47 -45.10 -40.89
N THR A 333 42.83 -44.07 -40.13
CA THR A 333 44.17 -43.92 -39.59
C THR A 333 44.13 -43.48 -38.12
N GLU A 334 44.70 -44.38 -37.31
CA GLU A 334 45.12 -44.12 -35.93
C GLU A 334 46.18 -43.02 -35.84
N ARG A 335 46.22 -42.36 -34.69
CA ARG A 335 47.33 -42.13 -33.75
C ARG A 335 46.99 -40.97 -32.83
N SER A 336 46.90 -41.28 -31.57
CA SER A 336 47.94 -41.39 -30.54
C SER A 336 48.22 -40.08 -29.80
N ARG A 337 47.87 -40.10 -28.49
CA ARG A 337 48.63 -39.63 -27.34
C ARG A 337 49.14 -38.15 -27.37
N ASP A 338 49.05 -37.35 -26.34
CA ASP A 338 49.67 -37.56 -25.03
C ASP A 338 49.32 -36.40 -24.04
N TYR A 339 49.21 -36.74 -22.78
CA TYR A 339 49.61 -36.07 -21.53
C TYR A 339 49.33 -34.57 -21.26
N GLY A 340 48.74 -34.36 -20.06
CA GLY A 340 48.77 -33.16 -19.22
C GLY A 340 50.18 -32.79 -18.72
N PRO A 341 50.38 -32.11 -17.56
CA PRO A 341 49.51 -31.62 -16.50
C PRO A 341 49.82 -30.16 -16.06
N GLU A 342 49.07 -29.74 -14.99
CA GLU A 342 49.44 -28.82 -13.88
C GLU A 342 49.88 -27.39 -14.16
N LEU A 343 49.17 -26.41 -13.70
CA LEU A 343 49.40 -25.64 -12.45
C LEU A 343 48.14 -24.78 -12.16
#